data_6b9fb1caa49d0a71b92df82048f1dfb7
#
_entry.id   6b9fb1caa49d0a71b92df82048f1dfb7
#
_cell.length_a   1.000
_cell.length_b   1.000
_cell.length_c   1.000
_cell.angle_alpha   90.00
_cell.angle_beta   90.00
_cell.angle_gamma   90.00
#
_symmetry.space_group_name_H-M   'P 1'
#
loop_
_entity.id
_entity.type
_entity.pdbx_description
1 polymer ?
#
loop_
_entity_poly.entity_id
_entity_poly.type
_entity_poly.pdbx_seq_one_letter_code
_entity_poly.pdbx_strand_id
1 'polypeptide(L)'
;MKKRLVLIVAVLFSLATFAQREKNQIEKVWYNQEKTSKIEVYLAKDGKYYGKVVWLREPNDEETGKPKLDKENPEEKLRSTPVMGLLILRGFTVDGSDKNLYTGGTVYDPKNGKTYCGKLTFKGSTLDLRGFICSASFLGRTSTWTLAEGQ
;
A
#
# COMPACT_ATOMS: atom_id res chain seq x y z
N MET A 1 61.20 -26.35 33.50
CA MET A 1 60.60 -25.23 32.76
C MET A 1 59.27 -25.68 32.14
N LYS A 2 58.14 -25.28 32.71
CA LYS A 2 56.80 -25.68 32.22
C LYS A 2 56.34 -24.62 31.21
N LYS A 3 56.28 -24.98 29.92
CA LYS A 3 55.68 -24.12 28.88
C LYS A 3 54.18 -24.16 29.01
N ARG A 4 53.56 -23.03 29.41
CA ARG A 4 52.12 -22.84 29.38
C ARG A 4 51.67 -22.50 27.97
N LEU A 5 50.94 -23.42 27.33
CA LEU A 5 50.29 -23.20 26.04
C LEU A 5 48.99 -22.39 26.30
N VAL A 6 49.00 -21.15 25.90
CA VAL A 6 47.78 -20.28 25.95
C VAL A 6 46.97 -20.56 24.70
N LEU A 7 45.85 -21.23 24.85
CA LEU A 7 44.88 -21.47 23.78
C LEU A 7 44.00 -20.20 23.64
N ILE A 8 44.23 -19.41 22.58
CA ILE A 8 43.38 -18.29 22.23
C ILE A 8 42.17 -18.83 21.45
N VAL A 9 41.03 -18.95 22.10
CA VAL A 9 39.73 -19.26 21.45
C VAL A 9 39.21 -17.99 20.80
N ALA A 10 39.40 -17.86 19.48
CA ALA A 10 38.77 -16.79 18.70
C ALA A 10 37.28 -17.12 18.53
N VAL A 11 36.45 -16.47 19.30
CA VAL A 11 34.99 -16.52 19.11
C VAL A 11 34.63 -15.64 17.89
N LEU A 12 34.45 -16.28 16.75
CA LEU A 12 33.90 -15.65 15.56
C LEU A 12 32.39 -15.35 15.79
N PHE A 13 32.09 -14.15 16.26
CA PHE A 13 30.72 -13.63 16.24
C PHE A 13 30.33 -13.37 14.77
N SER A 14 29.62 -14.31 14.17
CA SER A 14 28.94 -14.10 12.89
C SER A 14 27.82 -13.08 13.10
N LEU A 15 28.11 -11.80 12.84
CA LEU A 15 27.09 -10.77 12.70
C LEU A 15 26.27 -11.09 11.45
N ALA A 16 25.16 -11.79 11.63
CA ALA A 16 24.13 -11.90 10.61
C ALA A 16 23.55 -10.50 10.39
N THR A 17 24.13 -9.73 9.49
CA THR A 17 23.54 -8.51 8.96
C THR A 17 22.28 -8.92 8.20
N PHE A 18 21.13 -8.78 8.83
CA PHE A 18 19.85 -8.79 8.11
C PHE A 18 19.89 -7.59 7.15
N ALA A 19 20.25 -7.85 5.90
CA ALA A 19 20.14 -6.84 4.85
C ALA A 19 18.66 -6.44 4.76
N GLN A 20 18.33 -5.26 5.29
CA GLN A 20 17.01 -4.71 5.20
C GLN A 20 16.75 -4.40 3.72
N ARG A 21 15.75 -5.07 3.12
CA ARG A 21 15.36 -4.82 1.73
C ARG A 21 15.05 -3.33 1.55
N GLU A 22 15.66 -2.69 0.56
CA GLU A 22 15.28 -1.34 0.19
C GLU A 22 13.81 -1.31 -0.25
N LYS A 23 13.05 -0.37 0.30
CA LYS A 23 11.65 -0.16 -0.07
C LYS A 23 11.56 0.30 -1.52
N ASN A 24 10.59 -0.24 -2.24
CA ASN A 24 10.29 0.24 -3.59
C ASN A 24 9.78 1.70 -3.54
N GLN A 25 9.98 2.42 -4.63
CA GLN A 25 9.63 3.85 -4.76
C GLN A 25 8.16 4.19 -4.43
N ILE A 26 7.23 3.24 -4.59
CA ILE A 26 5.81 3.45 -4.24
C ILE A 26 5.45 3.02 -2.81
N GLU A 27 6.33 2.30 -2.10
CA GLU A 27 6.11 1.84 -0.72
C GLU A 27 6.22 2.99 0.28
N LYS A 28 5.26 3.89 0.21
CA LYS A 28 5.15 5.12 0.98
C LYS A 28 3.70 5.36 1.37
N VAL A 29 3.47 6.42 2.13
CA VAL A 29 2.13 6.91 2.43
C VAL A 29 1.78 8.04 1.46
N TRP A 30 0.63 7.94 0.84
CA TRP A 30 0.15 8.84 -0.18
C TRP A 30 -1.16 9.49 0.22
N TYR A 31 -1.29 10.80 0.01
CA TYR A 31 -2.60 11.44 0.02
C TYR A 31 -3.35 11.10 -1.27
N ASN A 32 -4.63 10.78 -1.16
CA ASN A 32 -5.50 10.79 -2.33
C ASN A 32 -5.60 12.20 -2.91
N GLN A 33 -6.11 12.33 -4.13
CA GLN A 33 -6.17 13.60 -4.87
C GLN A 33 -6.90 14.71 -4.08
N GLU A 34 -7.98 14.38 -3.38
CA GLU A 34 -8.78 15.31 -2.58
C GLU A 34 -8.17 15.58 -1.19
N LYS A 35 -7.09 14.92 -0.83
CA LYS A 35 -6.44 14.96 0.49
C LYS A 35 -7.39 14.65 1.65
N THR A 36 -8.37 13.79 1.40
CA THR A 36 -9.33 13.32 2.40
C THR A 36 -8.92 12.02 3.09
N SER A 37 -7.96 11.30 2.50
CA SER A 37 -7.41 10.07 3.05
C SER A 37 -5.91 9.93 2.76
N LYS A 38 -5.20 9.19 3.61
CA LYS A 38 -3.85 8.70 3.34
C LYS A 38 -3.90 7.20 3.16
N ILE A 39 -3.16 6.73 2.17
CA ILE A 39 -3.05 5.32 1.81
C ILE A 39 -1.60 4.88 1.94
N GLU A 40 -1.33 3.87 2.77
CA GLU A 40 -0.03 3.21 2.85
C GLU A 40 0.05 2.13 1.78
N VAL A 41 0.99 2.29 0.85
CA VAL A 41 1.33 1.28 -0.14
C VAL A 41 2.50 0.45 0.37
N TYR A 42 2.37 -0.87 0.31
CA TYR A 42 3.36 -1.81 0.83
C TYR A 42 3.47 -3.07 -0.04
N LEU A 43 4.63 -3.73 0.01
CA LEU A 43 4.85 -5.04 -0.59
C LEU A 43 4.43 -6.13 0.41
N ALA A 44 3.52 -7.01 0.00
CA ALA A 44 3.09 -8.15 0.80
C ALA A 44 3.99 -9.38 0.59
N LYS A 45 3.77 -10.42 1.40
CA LYS A 45 4.56 -11.66 1.36
C LYS A 45 4.45 -12.44 0.05
N ASP A 46 3.37 -12.24 -0.70
CA ASP A 46 3.15 -12.82 -2.02
C ASP A 46 3.89 -12.10 -3.16
N GLY A 47 4.70 -11.08 -2.83
CA GLY A 47 5.47 -10.29 -3.79
C GLY A 47 4.65 -9.25 -4.55
N LYS A 48 3.41 -8.99 -4.13
CA LYS A 48 2.53 -7.99 -4.76
C LYS A 48 2.33 -6.77 -3.87
N TYR A 49 2.01 -5.64 -4.51
CA TYR A 49 1.75 -4.39 -3.81
C TYR A 49 0.27 -4.26 -3.46
N TYR A 50 0.04 -3.79 -2.25
CA TYR A 50 -1.27 -3.53 -1.66
C TYR A 50 -1.30 -2.12 -1.08
N GLY A 51 -2.50 -1.59 -0.87
CA GLY A 51 -2.68 -0.27 -0.25
C GLY A 51 -3.86 -0.26 0.70
N LYS A 52 -3.63 0.23 1.93
CA LYS A 52 -4.66 0.35 2.97
C LYS A 52 -4.82 1.80 3.42
N VAL A 53 -6.02 2.16 3.81
CA VAL A 53 -6.32 3.47 4.39
C VAL A 53 -5.69 3.56 5.78
N VAL A 54 -4.81 4.54 6.01
CA VAL A 54 -4.13 4.74 7.30
C VAL A 54 -4.51 6.05 7.99
N TRP A 55 -5.25 6.91 7.30
CA TRP A 55 -5.76 8.16 7.85
C TRP A 55 -6.95 8.66 7.04
N LEU A 56 -7.90 9.27 7.71
CA LEU A 56 -9.04 9.97 7.14
C LEU A 56 -9.10 11.39 7.72
N ARG A 57 -9.41 12.40 6.89
CA ARG A 57 -9.63 13.77 7.35
C ARG A 57 -10.83 13.83 8.30
N GLU A 58 -11.88 13.11 7.95
CA GLU A 58 -13.10 12.95 8.72
C GLU A 58 -13.29 11.46 9.03
N PRO A 59 -12.72 10.96 10.13
CA PRO A 59 -12.72 9.53 10.44
C PRO A 59 -14.10 9.04 10.92
N ASN A 60 -14.94 9.94 11.41
CA ASN A 60 -16.25 9.62 11.95
C ASN A 60 -17.37 10.06 10.99
N ASP A 61 -18.47 9.34 11.06
CA ASP A 61 -19.73 9.66 10.41
C ASP A 61 -20.36 10.86 11.13
N GLU A 62 -20.79 11.88 10.38
CA GLU A 62 -21.29 13.15 10.92
C GLU A 62 -22.59 12.98 11.71
N GLU A 63 -23.47 12.06 11.30
CA GLU A 63 -24.76 11.84 11.93
C GLU A 63 -24.66 11.04 13.24
N THR A 64 -23.76 10.04 13.25
CA THR A 64 -23.66 9.10 14.37
C THR A 64 -22.49 9.36 15.31
N GLY A 65 -21.49 10.15 14.87
CA GLY A 65 -20.23 10.38 15.58
C GLY A 65 -19.33 9.13 15.68
N LYS A 66 -19.74 8.00 15.11
CA LYS A 66 -19.02 6.72 15.13
C LYS A 66 -18.07 6.61 13.93
N PRO A 67 -17.05 5.73 13.99
CA PRO A 67 -16.15 5.50 12.85
C PRO A 67 -16.90 5.22 11.55
N LYS A 68 -16.44 5.83 10.45
CA LYS A 68 -16.98 5.57 9.10
C LYS A 68 -16.82 4.12 8.74
N LEU A 69 -17.88 3.50 8.27
CA LEU A 69 -17.94 2.10 7.87
C LEU A 69 -18.08 1.99 6.34
N ASP A 70 -17.71 0.83 5.81
CA ASP A 70 -17.81 0.47 4.40
C ASP A 70 -19.26 0.10 4.02
N LYS A 71 -20.19 1.03 4.23
CA LYS A 71 -21.65 0.84 4.13
C LYS A 71 -22.10 0.37 2.74
N GLU A 72 -21.36 0.75 1.68
CA GLU A 72 -21.65 0.42 0.29
C GLU A 72 -21.06 -0.92 -0.15
N ASN A 73 -20.43 -1.68 0.78
CA ASN A 73 -19.85 -2.96 0.43
C ASN A 73 -20.90 -3.91 -0.17
N PRO A 74 -20.62 -4.54 -1.35
CA PRO A 74 -21.56 -5.48 -1.96
C PRO A 74 -21.86 -6.70 -1.08
N GLU A 75 -20.89 -7.11 -0.23
CA GLU A 75 -21.08 -8.14 0.78
C GLU A 75 -21.64 -7.54 2.08
N GLU A 76 -22.90 -7.83 2.38
CA GLU A 76 -23.61 -7.26 3.55
C GLU A 76 -22.82 -7.46 4.87
N LYS A 77 -22.20 -8.63 5.06
CA LYS A 77 -21.41 -8.95 6.25
C LYS A 77 -20.17 -8.05 6.43
N LEU A 78 -19.70 -7.37 5.36
CA LEU A 78 -18.54 -6.48 5.38
C LEU A 78 -18.93 -5.00 5.56
N ARG A 79 -20.22 -4.64 5.52
CA ARG A 79 -20.68 -3.26 5.66
C ARG A 79 -20.43 -2.64 7.03
N SER A 80 -20.14 -3.46 8.04
CA SER A 80 -19.71 -3.01 9.37
C SER A 80 -18.18 -2.85 9.49
N THR A 81 -17.41 -3.10 8.43
CA THR A 81 -15.96 -2.93 8.43
C THR A 81 -15.61 -1.44 8.46
N PRO A 82 -14.72 -0.98 9.36
CA PRO A 82 -14.25 0.40 9.35
C PRO A 82 -13.53 0.74 8.04
N VAL A 83 -13.75 1.96 7.52
CA VAL A 83 -12.98 2.48 6.37
C VAL A 83 -11.51 2.69 6.75
N MET A 84 -11.23 3.07 8.01
CA MET A 84 -9.88 3.10 8.54
C MET A 84 -9.29 1.68 8.57
N GLY A 85 -8.15 1.48 7.93
CA GLY A 85 -7.51 0.17 7.78
C GLY A 85 -8.01 -0.64 6.58
N LEU A 86 -9.01 -0.15 5.84
CA LEU A 86 -9.58 -0.86 4.70
C LEU A 86 -8.55 -1.02 3.58
N LEU A 87 -8.45 -2.23 3.04
CA LEU A 87 -7.58 -2.57 1.93
C LEU A 87 -8.26 -2.17 0.61
N ILE A 88 -7.78 -1.09 -0.02
CA ILE A 88 -8.37 -0.52 -1.25
C ILE A 88 -7.57 -0.80 -2.51
N LEU A 89 -6.25 -1.03 -2.41
CA LEU A 89 -5.41 -1.47 -3.53
C LEU A 89 -5.00 -2.92 -3.32
N ARG A 90 -5.14 -3.78 -4.35
CA ARG A 90 -4.87 -5.21 -4.23
C ARG A 90 -4.11 -5.76 -5.42
N GLY A 91 -2.99 -6.43 -5.16
CA GLY A 91 -2.36 -7.36 -6.08
C GLY A 91 -1.62 -6.74 -7.27
N PHE A 92 -1.12 -5.50 -7.14
CA PHE A 92 -0.32 -4.86 -8.19
C PHE A 92 1.06 -5.48 -8.30
N THR A 93 1.58 -5.60 -9.51
CA THR A 93 2.94 -6.04 -9.81
C THR A 93 3.65 -5.03 -10.69
N VAL A 94 4.97 -4.90 -10.53
CA VAL A 94 5.79 -4.06 -11.41
C VAL A 94 5.68 -4.58 -12.84
N ASP A 95 5.50 -3.70 -13.81
CA ASP A 95 5.53 -4.05 -15.24
C ASP A 95 6.95 -4.48 -15.66
N GLY A 96 7.04 -5.50 -16.51
CA GLY A 96 8.35 -6.05 -16.92
C GLY A 96 9.17 -5.11 -17.81
N SER A 97 8.54 -4.13 -18.45
CA SER A 97 9.16 -3.18 -19.38
C SER A 97 9.31 -1.78 -18.79
N ASP A 98 8.52 -1.42 -17.79
CA ASP A 98 8.54 -0.11 -17.12
C ASP A 98 8.47 -0.26 -15.61
N LYS A 99 9.59 -0.05 -14.93
CA LYS A 99 9.69 -0.11 -13.46
C LYS A 99 8.89 0.97 -12.70
N ASN A 100 8.37 1.97 -13.40
CA ASN A 100 7.49 2.98 -12.81
C ASN A 100 6.00 2.63 -12.96
N LEU A 101 5.69 1.59 -13.74
CA LEU A 101 4.33 1.13 -13.98
C LEU A 101 4.03 -0.13 -13.15
N TYR A 102 2.87 -0.15 -12.50
CA TYR A 102 2.35 -1.27 -11.73
C TYR A 102 0.97 -1.66 -12.25
N THR A 103 0.80 -2.92 -12.61
CA THR A 103 -0.39 -3.44 -13.31
C THR A 103 -0.95 -4.69 -12.64
N GLY A 104 -2.04 -5.21 -13.19
CA GLY A 104 -2.66 -6.47 -12.77
C GLY A 104 -3.42 -6.40 -11.45
N GLY A 105 -3.45 -5.22 -10.81
CA GLY A 105 -4.15 -5.03 -9.55
C GLY A 105 -5.56 -4.48 -9.71
N THR A 106 -6.27 -4.41 -8.58
CA THR A 106 -7.62 -3.85 -8.47
C THR A 106 -7.68 -2.73 -7.46
N VAL A 107 -8.65 -1.85 -7.64
CA VAL A 107 -8.96 -0.71 -6.78
C VAL A 107 -10.39 -0.84 -6.29
N TYR A 108 -10.57 -0.87 -4.99
CA TYR A 108 -11.89 -0.81 -4.35
C TYR A 108 -12.22 0.62 -3.95
N ASP A 109 -13.41 1.08 -4.31
CA ASP A 109 -13.92 2.39 -3.92
C ASP A 109 -15.03 2.24 -2.87
N PRO A 110 -14.79 2.54 -1.58
CA PRO A 110 -15.78 2.40 -0.52
C PRO A 110 -16.93 3.40 -0.63
N LYS A 111 -16.82 4.45 -1.46
CA LYS A 111 -17.90 5.43 -1.66
C LYS A 111 -19.05 4.85 -2.48
N ASN A 112 -18.81 3.84 -3.30
CA ASN A 112 -19.82 3.23 -4.17
C ASN A 112 -19.81 1.70 -4.14
N GLY A 113 -18.93 1.08 -3.34
CA GLY A 113 -18.82 -0.36 -3.19
C GLY A 113 -18.30 -1.11 -4.43
N LYS A 114 -17.71 -0.41 -5.40
CA LYS A 114 -17.27 -1.01 -6.66
C LYS A 114 -15.77 -1.29 -6.66
N THR A 115 -15.41 -2.38 -7.34
CA THR A 115 -14.02 -2.74 -7.61
C THR A 115 -13.72 -2.53 -9.10
N TYR A 116 -12.61 -1.88 -9.38
CA TYR A 116 -12.12 -1.56 -10.71
C TYR A 116 -10.78 -2.27 -10.95
N CYS A 117 -10.43 -2.52 -12.20
CA CYS A 117 -9.06 -2.83 -12.56
C CYS A 117 -8.21 -1.57 -12.44
N GLY A 118 -6.94 -1.71 -12.07
CA GLY A 118 -6.07 -0.58 -11.76
C GLY A 118 -4.72 -0.61 -12.43
N LYS A 119 -4.17 0.59 -12.62
CA LYS A 119 -2.76 0.84 -12.92
C LYS A 119 -2.24 1.93 -11.97
N LEU A 120 -1.03 1.75 -11.48
CA LEU A 120 -0.31 2.80 -10.76
C LEU A 120 0.89 3.23 -11.60
N THR A 121 1.11 4.53 -11.73
CA THR A 121 2.27 5.09 -12.42
C THR A 121 3.00 6.03 -11.49
N PHE A 122 4.23 5.70 -11.14
CA PHE A 122 5.08 6.55 -10.32
C PHE A 122 5.73 7.64 -11.19
N LYS A 123 5.63 8.89 -10.75
CA LYS A 123 6.16 10.08 -11.45
C LYS A 123 7.14 10.90 -10.58
N GLY A 124 7.96 10.22 -9.79
CA GLY A 124 8.93 10.85 -8.90
C GLY A 124 8.32 11.35 -7.59
N SER A 125 7.54 12.42 -7.62
CA SER A 125 6.88 13.02 -6.44
C SER A 125 5.40 12.69 -6.33
N THR A 126 4.81 12.09 -7.36
CA THR A 126 3.38 11.73 -7.41
C THR A 126 3.19 10.27 -7.81
N LEU A 127 2.02 9.74 -7.49
CA LEU A 127 1.57 8.42 -7.89
C LEU A 127 0.21 8.56 -8.57
N ASP A 128 0.14 8.33 -9.87
CA ASP A 128 -1.12 8.30 -10.58
C ASP A 128 -1.78 6.93 -10.40
N LEU A 129 -2.99 6.93 -9.90
CA LEU A 129 -3.88 5.78 -9.84
C LEU A 129 -4.93 5.90 -10.93
N ARG A 130 -4.91 5.02 -11.93
CA ARG A 130 -5.96 4.87 -12.92
C ARG A 130 -6.83 3.68 -12.59
N GLY A 131 -8.09 3.93 -12.22
CA GLY A 131 -9.13 2.91 -12.10
C GLY A 131 -9.96 2.83 -13.39
N PHE A 132 -10.27 1.63 -13.87
CA PHE A 132 -11.02 1.43 -15.12
C PHE A 132 -11.87 0.16 -15.06
N ILE A 133 -12.88 0.08 -15.93
CA ILE A 133 -13.71 -1.12 -16.08
C ILE A 133 -12.85 -2.23 -16.71
N CYS A 134 -12.75 -3.40 -16.07
CA CYS A 134 -11.84 -4.46 -16.49
C CYS A 134 -12.06 -4.94 -17.94
N SER A 135 -13.30 -4.97 -18.40
CA SER A 135 -13.68 -5.34 -19.77
C SER A 135 -13.54 -4.19 -20.79
N ALA A 136 -13.31 -2.94 -20.32
CA ALA A 136 -13.28 -1.75 -21.16
C ALA A 136 -12.28 -0.73 -20.58
N SER A 137 -10.98 -0.98 -20.77
CA SER A 137 -9.89 -0.20 -20.15
C SER A 137 -9.87 1.28 -20.57
N PHE A 138 -10.52 1.67 -21.66
CA PHE A 138 -10.71 3.06 -22.06
C PHE A 138 -11.71 3.81 -21.17
N LEU A 139 -12.63 3.10 -20.50
CA LEU A 139 -13.57 3.65 -19.53
C LEU A 139 -12.94 3.65 -18.14
N GLY A 140 -12.28 4.73 -17.81
CA GLY A 140 -11.59 4.87 -16.54
C GLY A 140 -11.32 6.30 -16.12
N ARG A 141 -10.89 6.48 -14.89
CA ARG A 141 -10.51 7.77 -14.30
C ARG A 141 -9.12 7.66 -13.70
N THR A 142 -8.34 8.71 -13.85
CA THR A 142 -7.04 8.87 -13.20
C THR A 142 -7.16 9.83 -12.03
N SER A 143 -6.57 9.47 -10.90
CA SER A 143 -6.44 10.26 -9.68
C SER A 143 -4.96 10.40 -9.37
N THR A 144 -4.48 11.63 -9.19
CA THR A 144 -3.07 11.90 -8.88
C THR A 144 -2.89 12.03 -7.36
N TRP A 145 -2.12 11.14 -6.80
CA TRP A 145 -1.82 11.09 -5.38
C TRP A 145 -0.49 11.80 -5.10
N THR A 146 -0.41 12.50 -3.99
CA THR A 146 0.79 13.21 -3.57
C THR A 146 1.40 12.55 -2.33
N LEU A 147 2.73 12.65 -2.20
CA LEU A 147 3.43 12.10 -1.04
C LEU A 147 2.92 12.77 0.25
N ALA A 148 2.60 11.97 1.27
CA ALA A 148 2.31 12.48 2.59
C ALA A 148 3.64 12.82 3.27
N GLU A 149 3.89 14.11 3.58
CA GLU A 149 5.10 14.55 4.26
C GLU A 149 5.25 13.88 5.64
N GLY A 150 6.48 13.57 6.02
CA GLY A 150 6.81 13.10 7.37
C GLY A 150 7.05 11.59 7.52
N GLN A 151 7.44 10.88 6.45
CA GLN A 151 7.94 9.50 6.58
C GLN A 151 9.26 9.30 5.85
#